data_bcfbdff6895218b99d79c39da7c5d548
#
_entry.id   bcfbdff6895218b99d79c39da7c5d548
#
_cell.length_a   1.000
_cell.length_b   1.000
_cell.length_c   1.000
_cell.angle_alpha   90.00
_cell.angle_beta   90.00
_cell.angle_gamma   90.00
#
_symmetry.space_group_name_H-M   'P 1'
#
loop_
_entity.id
_entity.type
_entity.pdbx_description
1 polymer ?
#
loop_
_entity_poly.entity_id
_entity_poly.type
_entity_poly.pdbx_seq_one_letter_code
_entity_poly.pdbx_strand_id
1 'polypeptide(L)'
;MRFKDLAVGKYVTLNRWLRHYYNAYSEILEIVSVPDTKEDGEVGCRQVTKNGSIMEKDKYVDDKTTYIKYIHLLEVKNNPYDCRDYAVGDILVPTEHMKFFNPRFASHAPYCINRIDRFGGYLKIYIRSCNGVINYDYIANPLCFKKDGSASIWRGFFATQYYKGDIKFNDEGKLVKPTSVVKGSPVYNQIIEEAKACGIIKG
;
A
#
# COMPACT_ATOMS: atom_id res chain seq x y z
N MET A 1 -7.59 -17.96 12.39
CA MET A 1 -7.13 -18.94 11.37
C MET A 1 -7.42 -20.34 11.88
N ARG A 2 -7.68 -21.33 11.01
CA ARG A 2 -7.82 -22.73 11.45
C ARG A 2 -6.44 -23.40 11.47
N PHE A 3 -6.22 -24.34 12.38
CA PHE A 3 -4.93 -25.03 12.52
C PHE A 3 -4.44 -25.63 11.20
N LYS A 4 -5.32 -26.31 10.47
CA LYS A 4 -4.99 -26.94 9.17
C LYS A 4 -4.60 -25.96 8.05
N ASP A 5 -4.87 -24.67 8.23
CA ASP A 5 -4.58 -23.63 7.25
C ASP A 5 -3.23 -22.94 7.54
N LEU A 6 -2.55 -23.33 8.64
CA LEU A 6 -1.23 -22.82 8.99
C LEU A 6 -0.17 -23.34 8.02
N ALA A 7 0.72 -22.48 7.60
CA ALA A 7 1.91 -22.85 6.83
C ALA A 7 2.99 -21.78 6.99
N VAL A 8 4.25 -22.21 7.04
CA VAL A 8 5.40 -21.31 6.99
C VAL A 8 5.37 -20.49 5.70
N GLY A 9 5.71 -19.21 5.76
CA GLY A 9 5.68 -18.28 4.66
C GLY A 9 4.32 -17.59 4.44
N LYS A 10 3.27 -17.97 5.16
CA LYS A 10 2.00 -17.22 5.11
C LYS A 10 2.07 -15.92 5.89
N TYR A 11 1.42 -14.91 5.34
CA TYR A 11 1.26 -13.62 6.00
C TYR A 11 0.00 -13.59 6.84
N VAL A 12 0.12 -13.03 8.05
CA VAL A 12 -0.95 -12.95 9.04
C VAL A 12 -0.96 -11.59 9.71
N THR A 13 -2.09 -11.24 10.30
CA THR A 13 -2.23 -10.04 11.13
C THR A 13 -2.96 -10.37 12.42
N LEU A 14 -2.91 -9.45 13.35
CA LEU A 14 -3.64 -9.47 14.60
C LEU A 14 -4.58 -8.27 14.67
N ASN A 15 -5.67 -8.40 15.41
CA ASN A 15 -6.43 -7.23 15.76
C ASN A 15 -5.59 -6.28 16.67
N ARG A 16 -6.00 -5.02 16.76
CA ARG A 16 -5.24 -3.97 17.48
C ARG A 16 -4.91 -4.35 18.93
N TRP A 17 -5.85 -4.97 19.64
CA TRP A 17 -5.69 -5.34 21.04
C TRP A 17 -4.68 -6.46 21.22
N LEU A 18 -4.76 -7.49 20.38
CA LEU A 18 -3.84 -8.62 20.41
C LEU A 18 -2.43 -8.23 19.99
N ARG A 19 -2.27 -7.25 19.08
CA ARG A 19 -0.95 -6.71 18.73
C ARG A 19 -0.25 -6.14 19.97
N HIS A 20 -0.96 -5.41 20.78
CA HIS A 20 -0.41 -4.87 22.02
C HIS A 20 -0.06 -5.97 23.03
N TYR A 21 -0.95 -6.95 23.19
CA TYR A 21 -0.75 -8.09 24.11
C TYR A 21 0.51 -8.92 23.77
N TYR A 22 0.74 -9.16 22.48
CA TYR A 22 1.90 -9.94 22.01
C TYR A 22 3.15 -9.09 21.75
N ASN A 23 3.13 -7.80 22.03
CA ASN A 23 4.18 -6.85 21.63
C ASN A 23 4.52 -6.93 20.13
N ALA A 24 3.53 -7.31 19.32
CA ALA A 24 3.64 -7.38 17.86
C ALA A 24 3.22 -6.04 17.28
N TYR A 25 4.13 -5.08 17.28
CA TYR A 25 3.85 -3.72 16.80
C TYR A 25 3.69 -3.62 15.28
N SER A 26 4.03 -4.67 14.58
CA SER A 26 3.84 -4.79 13.15
C SER A 26 2.38 -5.07 12.80
N GLU A 27 1.93 -4.50 11.70
CA GLU A 27 0.61 -4.78 11.14
C GLU A 27 0.57 -6.10 10.38
N ILE A 28 1.71 -6.53 9.84
CA ILE A 28 1.87 -7.77 9.09
C ILE A 28 2.99 -8.60 9.70
N LEU A 29 2.71 -9.86 9.88
CA LEU A 29 3.62 -10.87 10.36
C LEU A 29 3.71 -11.99 9.33
N GLU A 30 4.85 -12.63 9.24
CA GLU A 30 5.04 -13.87 8.47
C GLU A 30 5.19 -15.05 9.44
N ILE A 31 4.52 -16.17 9.14
CA ILE A 31 4.67 -17.41 9.88
C ILE A 31 6.03 -18.01 9.54
N VAL A 32 6.89 -18.19 10.55
CA VAL A 32 8.21 -18.79 10.40
C VAL A 32 8.31 -20.18 11.04
N SER A 33 7.40 -20.52 11.94
CA SER A 33 7.27 -21.88 12.47
C SER A 33 5.82 -22.20 12.80
N VAL A 34 5.43 -23.45 12.58
CA VAL A 34 4.12 -23.99 12.89
C VAL A 34 4.30 -25.11 13.92
N PRO A 35 3.48 -25.20 14.98
CA PRO A 35 3.57 -26.28 15.97
C PRO A 35 3.14 -27.61 15.36
N ASP A 36 3.71 -28.69 15.84
CA ASP A 36 3.41 -30.03 15.36
C ASP A 36 2.00 -30.50 15.74
N THR A 37 1.51 -30.03 16.87
CA THR A 37 0.20 -30.40 17.39
C THR A 37 -0.68 -29.16 17.62
N LYS A 38 -2.00 -29.39 17.63
CA LYS A 38 -2.97 -28.36 17.91
C LYS A 38 -2.95 -27.91 19.39
N GLU A 39 -2.56 -28.78 20.28
CA GLU A 39 -2.48 -28.52 21.72
C GLU A 39 -1.38 -27.50 22.03
N ASP A 40 -0.27 -27.51 21.31
CA ASP A 40 0.83 -26.55 21.49
C ASP A 40 0.41 -25.13 21.11
N GLY A 41 -0.50 -24.99 20.18
CA GLY A 41 -1.31 -23.80 19.87
C GLY A 41 -0.57 -22.53 19.49
N GLU A 42 0.76 -22.46 19.60
CA GLU A 42 1.55 -21.25 19.33
C GLU A 42 2.33 -21.35 18.03
N VAL A 43 2.20 -20.30 17.24
CA VAL A 43 2.84 -20.15 15.93
C VAL A 43 3.93 -19.11 16.05
N GLY A 44 5.14 -19.45 15.60
CA GLY A 44 6.23 -18.48 15.52
C GLY A 44 6.04 -17.54 14.36
N CYS A 45 6.04 -16.24 14.65
CA CYS A 45 5.83 -15.19 13.66
C CYS A 45 6.95 -14.16 13.73
N ARG A 46 7.34 -13.59 12.58
CA ARG A 46 8.28 -12.47 12.50
C ARG A 46 7.61 -11.25 11.85
N GLN A 47 8.06 -10.09 12.28
CA GLN A 47 7.49 -8.82 11.84
C GLN A 47 8.00 -8.44 10.44
N VAL A 48 7.06 -8.17 9.53
CA VAL A 48 7.33 -7.78 8.12
C VAL A 48 7.21 -6.27 7.92
N THR A 49 6.33 -5.61 8.69
CA THR A 49 6.11 -4.16 8.59
C THR A 49 6.38 -3.47 9.92
N LYS A 50 6.77 -2.20 9.86
CA LYS A 50 6.92 -1.35 11.04
C LYS A 50 6.41 0.06 10.72
N ASN A 51 5.44 0.54 11.50
CA ASN A 51 4.85 1.88 11.35
C ASN A 51 4.38 2.17 9.90
N GLY A 52 3.68 1.22 9.29
CA GLY A 52 3.21 1.33 7.90
C GLY A 52 4.30 1.20 6.83
N SER A 53 5.55 0.97 7.22
CA SER A 53 6.65 0.68 6.29
C SER A 53 6.83 -0.82 6.12
N ILE A 54 7.21 -1.25 4.92
CA ILE A 54 7.58 -2.64 4.63
C ILE A 54 9.08 -2.75 4.38
N MET A 55 9.63 -3.95 4.57
CA MET A 55 11.03 -4.21 4.21
C MET A 55 11.18 -4.37 2.69
N GLU A 56 12.25 -3.81 2.12
CA GLU A 56 12.44 -3.81 0.67
C GLU A 56 12.76 -5.17 0.07
N LYS A 57 13.39 -6.07 0.82
CA LYS A 57 13.94 -7.31 0.28
C LYS A 57 13.67 -8.50 1.19
N ASP A 58 12.42 -8.93 1.30
CA ASP A 58 12.04 -10.14 2.05
C ASP A 58 12.78 -10.26 3.40
N LYS A 59 13.03 -9.12 4.04
CA LYS A 59 13.69 -9.03 5.33
C LYS A 59 12.66 -8.80 6.42
N TYR A 60 12.94 -9.32 7.58
CA TYR A 60 12.17 -9.02 8.77
C TYR A 60 12.61 -7.68 9.38
N VAL A 61 11.70 -7.07 10.13
CA VAL A 61 11.99 -5.82 10.87
C VAL A 61 13.09 -6.04 11.92
N ASP A 62 13.06 -7.24 12.52
CA ASP A 62 14.08 -7.75 13.42
C ASP A 62 14.12 -9.29 13.30
N ASP A 63 15.11 -9.92 13.92
CA ASP A 63 15.23 -11.39 13.94
C ASP A 63 14.41 -12.04 15.06
N LYS A 64 13.65 -11.24 15.81
CA LYS A 64 12.87 -11.74 16.94
C LYS A 64 11.63 -12.49 16.45
N THR A 65 11.52 -13.74 16.86
CA THR A 65 10.31 -14.52 16.69
C THR A 65 9.35 -14.26 17.85
N THR A 66 8.12 -13.90 17.52
CA THR A 66 7.02 -13.75 18.48
C THR A 66 6.11 -14.96 18.36
N TYR A 67 5.80 -15.62 19.49
CA TYR A 67 4.91 -16.78 19.53
C TYR A 67 3.48 -16.32 19.81
N ILE A 68 2.56 -16.74 18.96
CA ILE A 68 1.18 -16.25 18.95
C ILE A 68 0.23 -17.44 18.82
N LYS A 69 -0.81 -17.47 19.65
CA LYS A 69 -1.85 -18.50 19.52
C LYS A 69 -2.52 -18.41 18.16
N TYR A 70 -2.55 -19.53 17.42
CA TYR A 70 -3.06 -19.56 16.03
C TYR A 70 -4.50 -19.06 15.89
N ILE A 71 -5.33 -19.23 16.93
CA ILE A 71 -6.72 -18.74 16.93
C ILE A 71 -6.83 -17.22 16.85
N HIS A 72 -5.78 -16.50 17.23
CA HIS A 72 -5.70 -15.04 17.18
C HIS A 72 -5.21 -14.51 15.83
N LEU A 73 -4.70 -15.38 14.96
CA LEU A 73 -4.17 -15.01 13.67
C LEU A 73 -5.29 -14.86 12.63
N LEU A 74 -5.21 -13.78 11.87
CA LEU A 74 -6.03 -13.52 10.68
C LEU A 74 -5.17 -13.62 9.44
N GLU A 75 -5.58 -14.43 8.47
CA GLU A 75 -4.83 -14.61 7.23
C GLU A 75 -4.83 -13.33 6.40
N VAL A 76 -3.65 -12.99 5.88
CA VAL A 76 -3.43 -11.93 4.91
C VAL A 76 -3.25 -12.57 3.56
N LYS A 77 -4.17 -12.34 2.65
CA LYS A 77 -4.13 -12.96 1.32
C LYS A 77 -3.16 -12.26 0.36
N ASN A 78 -2.87 -10.99 0.61
CA ASN A 78 -1.98 -10.21 -0.24
C ASN A 78 -0.54 -10.32 0.27
N ASN A 79 0.39 -10.55 -0.63
CA ASN A 79 1.81 -10.49 -0.30
C ASN A 79 2.19 -9.03 0.00
N PRO A 80 2.69 -8.71 1.20
CA PRO A 80 3.07 -7.34 1.55
C PRO A 80 4.22 -6.80 0.69
N TYR A 81 5.00 -7.69 0.07
CA TYR A 81 6.11 -7.30 -0.81
C TYR A 81 5.67 -6.96 -2.25
N ASP A 82 4.43 -7.20 -2.63
CA ASP A 82 3.93 -6.86 -3.97
C ASP A 82 3.96 -5.35 -4.26
N CYS A 83 4.02 -4.53 -3.21
CA CYS A 83 4.13 -3.08 -3.36
C CYS A 83 5.54 -2.57 -3.64
N ARG A 84 6.54 -3.43 -3.76
CA ARG A 84 7.91 -3.03 -4.17
C ARG A 84 7.95 -2.41 -5.56
N ASP A 85 7.05 -2.84 -6.44
CA ASP A 85 6.92 -2.35 -7.82
C ASP A 85 6.02 -1.11 -7.94
N TYR A 86 5.57 -0.57 -6.80
CA TYR A 86 4.76 0.64 -6.81
C TYR A 86 5.61 1.85 -7.22
N ALA A 87 4.99 2.72 -8.03
CA ALA A 87 5.57 3.98 -8.48
C ALA A 87 4.70 5.16 -8.05
N VAL A 88 5.31 6.33 -7.94
CA VAL A 88 4.56 7.59 -7.75
C VAL A 88 3.60 7.77 -8.93
N GLY A 89 2.35 8.06 -8.64
CA GLY A 89 1.27 8.15 -9.61
C GLY A 89 0.42 6.89 -9.76
N ASP A 90 0.87 5.75 -9.24
CA ASP A 90 0.03 4.54 -9.23
C ASP A 90 -1.25 4.77 -8.44
N ILE A 91 -2.33 4.21 -8.95
CA ILE A 91 -3.64 4.28 -8.31
C ILE A 91 -3.87 3.04 -7.46
N LEU A 92 -4.30 3.28 -6.24
CA LEU A 92 -4.60 2.25 -5.26
C LEU A 92 -6.08 2.23 -4.93
N VAL A 93 -6.63 1.05 -4.85
CA VAL A 93 -8.00 0.82 -4.37
C VAL A 93 -7.99 -0.01 -3.09
N PRO A 94 -8.97 0.19 -2.20
CA PRO A 94 -9.04 -0.55 -0.95
C PRO A 94 -9.26 -2.04 -1.20
N THR A 95 -8.56 -2.86 -0.43
CA THR A 95 -8.86 -4.29 -0.33
C THR A 95 -10.11 -4.52 0.52
N GLU A 96 -10.65 -5.72 0.50
CA GLU A 96 -11.77 -6.11 1.39
C GLU A 96 -11.39 -5.96 2.87
N HIS A 97 -10.14 -6.19 3.21
CA HIS A 97 -9.63 -5.97 4.56
C HIS A 97 -9.82 -4.50 4.98
N MET A 98 -9.43 -3.55 4.13
CA MET A 98 -9.61 -2.13 4.42
C MET A 98 -11.07 -1.72 4.52
N LYS A 99 -11.93 -2.22 3.65
CA LYS A 99 -13.36 -1.97 3.67
C LYS A 99 -14.00 -2.42 4.98
N PHE A 100 -13.55 -3.54 5.50
CA PHE A 100 -14.01 -4.07 6.78
C PHE A 100 -13.52 -3.26 7.98
N PHE A 101 -12.21 -2.96 8.05
CA PHE A 101 -11.59 -2.33 9.22
C PHE A 101 -11.74 -0.81 9.27
N ASN A 102 -11.83 -0.16 8.12
CA ASN A 102 -12.00 1.29 8.04
C ASN A 102 -12.85 1.71 6.83
N PRO A 103 -14.17 1.45 6.88
CA PRO A 103 -15.07 1.72 5.76
C PRO A 103 -15.11 3.20 5.39
N ARG A 104 -14.95 4.10 6.35
CA ARG A 104 -14.90 5.55 6.07
C ARG A 104 -13.68 5.91 5.22
N PHE A 105 -12.51 5.40 5.55
CA PHE A 105 -11.32 5.63 4.75
C PHE A 105 -11.46 4.98 3.37
N ALA A 106 -11.99 3.76 3.31
CA ALA A 106 -12.24 3.07 2.04
C ALA A 106 -13.21 3.84 1.12
N SER A 107 -14.16 4.62 1.66
CA SER A 107 -15.11 5.41 0.88
C SER A 107 -14.47 6.62 0.19
N HIS A 108 -13.26 7.01 0.57
CA HIS A 108 -12.51 8.11 -0.07
C HIS A 108 -11.61 7.65 -1.22
N ALA A 109 -11.66 6.38 -1.55
CA ALA A 109 -10.94 5.82 -2.70
C ALA A 109 -11.52 6.36 -4.03
N PRO A 110 -10.74 6.30 -5.13
CA PRO A 110 -9.39 5.77 -5.22
C PRO A 110 -8.31 6.71 -4.65
N TYR A 111 -7.15 6.14 -4.37
CA TYR A 111 -5.99 6.87 -3.88
C TYR A 111 -4.87 6.87 -4.91
N CYS A 112 -4.07 7.92 -4.92
CA CYS A 112 -2.85 8.00 -5.72
C CYS A 112 -1.62 7.95 -4.84
N ILE A 113 -0.60 7.23 -5.26
CA ILE A 113 0.71 7.29 -4.63
C ILE A 113 1.34 8.65 -4.93
N ASN A 114 1.52 9.43 -3.88
CA ASN A 114 2.07 10.77 -3.97
C ASN A 114 3.59 10.79 -3.77
N ARG A 115 4.10 9.94 -2.91
CA ARG A 115 5.51 9.83 -2.58
C ARG A 115 5.85 8.41 -2.14
N ILE A 116 7.06 7.99 -2.46
CA ILE A 116 7.66 6.75 -1.98
C ILE A 116 9.02 7.10 -1.39
N ASP A 117 9.21 6.79 -0.12
CA ASP A 117 10.49 6.92 0.56
C ASP A 117 11.13 5.53 0.68
N ARG A 118 12.40 5.42 0.27
CA ARG A 118 13.23 4.22 0.41
C ARG A 118 14.42 4.55 1.29
N PHE A 119 14.47 4.00 2.49
CA PHE A 119 15.55 4.29 3.42
C PHE A 119 15.81 3.10 4.36
N GLY A 120 17.08 2.81 4.61
CA GLY A 120 17.50 1.76 5.55
C GLY A 120 16.93 0.37 5.27
N GLY A 121 16.58 0.06 4.01
CA GLY A 121 15.94 -1.19 3.62
C GLY A 121 14.42 -1.20 3.83
N TYR A 122 13.81 -0.06 4.17
CA TYR A 122 12.37 0.10 4.31
C TYR A 122 11.75 0.85 3.12
N LEU A 123 10.53 0.44 2.77
CA LEU A 123 9.70 1.11 1.79
C LEU A 123 8.49 1.74 2.50
N LYS A 124 8.33 3.05 2.35
CA LYS A 124 7.23 3.82 2.92
C LYS A 124 6.46 4.51 1.79
N ILE A 125 5.18 4.21 1.69
CA ILE A 125 4.31 4.67 0.60
C ILE A 125 3.31 5.68 1.16
N TYR A 126 3.29 6.87 0.58
CA TYR A 126 2.36 7.95 0.93
C TYR A 126 1.32 8.10 -0.16
N ILE A 127 0.06 8.15 0.24
CA ILE A 127 -1.09 8.22 -0.66
C ILE A 127 -1.96 9.43 -0.37
N ARG A 128 -2.63 9.92 -1.41
CA ARG A 128 -3.69 10.93 -1.33
C ARG A 128 -4.95 10.45 -2.03
N SER A 129 -6.10 10.85 -1.53
CA SER A 129 -7.36 10.58 -2.20
C SER A 129 -7.45 11.33 -3.54
N CYS A 130 -7.83 10.62 -4.60
CA CYS A 130 -8.00 11.22 -5.93
C CYS A 130 -9.18 12.20 -6.00
N ASN A 131 -10.18 12.06 -5.13
CA ASN A 131 -11.31 12.97 -5.05
C ASN A 131 -11.05 14.23 -4.22
N GLY A 132 -9.84 14.36 -3.64
CA GLY A 132 -9.44 15.53 -2.88
C GLY A 132 -9.99 15.62 -1.46
N VAL A 133 -10.75 14.65 -0.99
CA VAL A 133 -11.32 14.64 0.38
C VAL A 133 -10.21 14.50 1.44
N ILE A 134 -9.16 13.74 1.13
CA ILE A 134 -7.97 13.63 1.97
C ILE A 134 -6.83 14.39 1.31
N ASN A 135 -6.44 15.51 1.89
CA ASN A 135 -5.43 16.43 1.36
C ASN A 135 -4.05 16.30 2.03
N TYR A 136 -3.90 15.38 2.97
CA TYR A 136 -2.62 15.10 3.61
C TYR A 136 -2.10 13.73 3.21
N ASP A 137 -0.80 13.55 3.28
CA ASP A 137 -0.16 12.28 2.99
C ASP A 137 -0.53 11.25 4.03
N TYR A 138 -1.00 10.11 3.58
CA TYR A 138 -1.32 8.96 4.41
C TYR A 138 -0.39 7.81 4.08
N ILE A 139 0.05 7.05 5.08
CA ILE A 139 0.92 5.90 4.85
C ILE A 139 0.05 4.72 4.43
N ALA A 140 0.27 4.22 3.22
CA ALA A 140 -0.40 3.04 2.72
C ALA A 140 0.15 1.78 3.39
N ASN A 141 -0.76 0.94 3.84
CA ASN A 141 -0.45 -0.40 4.29
C ASN A 141 -0.82 -1.40 3.16
N PRO A 142 0.10 -2.29 2.75
CA PRO A 142 -0.15 -3.29 1.69
C PRO A 142 -1.39 -4.17 1.93
N LEU A 143 -1.78 -4.37 3.20
CA LEU A 143 -3.03 -5.04 3.55
C LEU A 143 -4.28 -4.30 3.12
N CYS A 144 -4.20 -2.99 3.11
CA CYS A 144 -5.34 -2.11 2.95
C CYS A 144 -5.59 -1.74 1.50
N PHE A 145 -4.58 -1.85 0.64
CA PHE A 145 -4.62 -1.35 -0.73
C PHE A 145 -4.04 -2.37 -1.72
N LYS A 146 -4.56 -2.33 -2.92
CA LYS A 146 -4.01 -3.02 -4.09
C LYS A 146 -3.91 -2.04 -5.25
N LYS A 147 -2.96 -2.30 -6.14
CA LYS A 147 -2.80 -1.53 -7.38
C LYS A 147 -4.02 -1.70 -8.28
N ASP A 148 -4.52 -0.61 -8.80
CA ASP A 148 -5.56 -0.61 -9.82
C ASP A 148 -5.01 -0.08 -11.13
N GLY A 149 -5.13 -0.86 -12.20
CA GLY A 149 -4.73 -0.48 -13.55
C GLY A 149 -5.84 0.20 -14.36
N SER A 150 -6.95 0.61 -13.72
CA SER A 150 -8.09 1.17 -14.42
C SER A 150 -7.80 2.57 -14.97
N ALA A 151 -7.83 2.73 -16.28
CA ALA A 151 -7.63 4.00 -16.96
C ALA A 151 -8.67 5.07 -16.57
N SER A 152 -9.87 4.67 -16.22
CA SER A 152 -10.93 5.59 -15.80
C SER A 152 -10.62 6.26 -14.45
N ILE A 153 -10.02 5.51 -13.51
CA ILE A 153 -9.59 6.02 -12.21
C ILE A 153 -8.44 7.00 -12.38
N TRP A 154 -7.47 6.65 -13.22
CA TRP A 154 -6.33 7.51 -13.53
C TRP A 154 -6.76 8.83 -14.18
N ARG A 155 -7.73 8.77 -15.10
CA ARG A 155 -8.30 9.97 -15.72
C ARG A 155 -8.98 10.88 -14.70
N GLY A 156 -9.75 10.34 -13.79
CA GLY A 156 -10.36 11.10 -12.70
C GLY A 156 -9.33 11.76 -11.78
N PHE A 157 -8.27 11.03 -11.43
CA PHE A 157 -7.14 11.57 -10.68
C PHE A 157 -6.46 12.71 -11.44
N PHE A 158 -6.11 12.50 -12.71
CA PHE A 158 -5.47 13.51 -13.56
C PHE A 158 -6.32 14.79 -13.62
N ALA A 159 -7.61 14.67 -13.93
CA ALA A 159 -8.52 15.81 -14.01
C ALA A 159 -8.56 16.60 -12.70
N THR A 160 -8.65 15.88 -11.56
CA THR A 160 -8.65 16.52 -10.23
C THR A 160 -7.37 17.31 -10.00
N GLN A 161 -6.20 16.75 -10.29
CA GLN A 161 -4.91 17.41 -10.09
C GLN A 161 -4.71 18.59 -11.06
N TYR A 162 -5.17 18.45 -12.30
CA TYR A 162 -5.10 19.52 -13.28
C TYR A 162 -5.95 20.73 -12.85
N TYR A 163 -7.21 20.51 -12.49
CA TYR A 163 -8.08 21.60 -12.06
C TYR A 163 -7.67 22.27 -10.74
N LYS A 164 -6.98 21.54 -9.87
CA LYS A 164 -6.36 22.11 -8.68
C LYS A 164 -5.07 22.90 -8.96
N GLY A 165 -4.54 22.82 -10.18
CA GLY A 165 -3.29 23.44 -10.56
C GLY A 165 -2.03 22.71 -10.03
N ASP A 166 -2.19 21.47 -9.62
CA ASP A 166 -1.06 20.60 -9.23
C ASP A 166 -0.37 20.01 -10.46
N ILE A 167 -1.10 19.86 -11.57
CA ILE A 167 -0.58 19.56 -12.90
C ILE A 167 -0.74 20.79 -13.76
N LYS A 168 0.34 21.27 -14.39
CA LYS A 168 0.35 22.41 -15.31
C LYS A 168 1.19 22.11 -16.53
N PHE A 169 0.72 22.60 -17.66
CA PHE A 169 1.44 22.61 -18.93
C PHE A 169 1.71 24.06 -19.35
N ASN A 170 2.78 24.29 -20.08
CA ASN A 170 3.03 25.55 -20.76
C ASN A 170 2.28 25.58 -22.11
N ASP A 171 2.36 26.71 -22.81
CA ASP A 171 1.70 26.92 -24.10
C ASP A 171 2.18 25.96 -25.21
N GLU A 172 3.39 25.39 -25.04
CA GLU A 172 3.96 24.38 -25.92
C GLU A 172 3.49 22.94 -25.57
N GLY A 173 2.64 22.77 -24.55
CA GLY A 173 2.15 21.46 -24.07
C GLY A 173 3.19 20.68 -23.28
N LYS A 174 4.24 21.31 -22.78
CA LYS A 174 5.24 20.66 -21.91
C LYS A 174 4.78 20.72 -20.46
N LEU A 175 4.93 19.60 -19.76
CA LEU A 175 4.65 19.53 -18.32
C LEU A 175 5.61 20.43 -17.54
N VAL A 176 5.05 21.41 -16.81
CA VAL A 176 5.79 22.36 -15.99
C VAL A 176 5.71 22.03 -14.51
N LYS A 177 4.59 21.40 -14.10
CA LYS A 177 4.34 21.00 -12.72
C LYS A 177 3.59 19.66 -12.70
N PRO A 178 3.93 18.70 -11.85
CA PRO A 178 4.95 18.78 -10.79
C PRO A 178 6.38 18.61 -11.31
N THR A 179 7.31 19.39 -10.76
CA THR A 179 8.72 19.36 -11.13
C THR A 179 9.46 18.10 -10.70
N SER A 180 8.86 17.33 -9.76
CA SER A 180 9.40 16.06 -9.28
C SER A 180 9.21 14.89 -10.25
N VAL A 181 8.36 15.04 -11.27
CA VAL A 181 8.12 13.98 -12.26
C VAL A 181 9.21 14.03 -13.33
N VAL A 182 9.99 12.96 -13.41
CA VAL A 182 11.09 12.82 -14.38
C VAL A 182 10.51 12.58 -15.77
N LYS A 183 10.95 13.36 -16.75
CA LYS A 183 10.56 13.19 -18.17
C LYS A 183 10.87 11.77 -18.65
N GLY A 184 9.89 11.14 -19.28
CA GLY A 184 10.00 9.77 -19.78
C GLY A 184 9.73 8.68 -18.73
N SER A 185 9.48 9.05 -17.47
CA SER A 185 9.03 8.09 -16.46
C SER A 185 7.61 7.58 -16.78
N PRO A 186 7.21 6.40 -16.27
CA PRO A 186 5.85 5.89 -16.47
C PRO A 186 4.78 6.90 -16.04
N VAL A 187 5.00 7.61 -14.93
CA VAL A 187 4.10 8.65 -14.44
C VAL A 187 4.03 9.83 -15.40
N TYR A 188 5.17 10.29 -15.92
CA TYR A 188 5.22 11.36 -16.91
C TYR A 188 4.42 11.00 -18.15
N ASN A 189 4.68 9.81 -18.69
CA ASN A 189 3.99 9.33 -19.90
C ASN A 189 2.47 9.23 -19.67
N GLN A 190 2.05 8.72 -18.51
CA GLN A 190 0.63 8.64 -18.16
C GLN A 190 -0.01 10.03 -18.07
N ILE A 191 0.67 11.01 -17.47
CA ILE A 191 0.17 12.40 -17.40
C ILE A 191 0.01 12.98 -18.81
N ILE A 192 0.97 12.76 -19.70
CA ILE A 192 0.91 13.22 -21.09
C ILE A 192 -0.24 12.56 -21.85
N GLU A 193 -0.40 11.24 -21.72
CA GLU A 193 -1.49 10.51 -22.37
C GLU A 193 -2.87 10.98 -21.89
N GLU A 194 -3.04 11.18 -20.59
CA GLU A 194 -4.31 11.68 -20.05
C GLU A 194 -4.58 13.13 -20.47
N ALA A 195 -3.54 13.98 -20.53
CA ALA A 195 -3.68 15.35 -21.01
C ALA A 195 -4.11 15.41 -22.49
N LYS A 196 -3.58 14.53 -23.33
CA LYS A 196 -4.01 14.37 -24.71
C LYS A 196 -5.45 13.86 -24.80
N ALA A 197 -5.78 12.82 -24.03
CA ALA A 197 -7.13 12.25 -24.01
C ALA A 197 -8.19 13.23 -23.53
N CYS A 198 -7.82 14.20 -22.67
CA CYS A 198 -8.68 15.27 -22.19
C CYS A 198 -8.65 16.53 -23.09
N GLY A 199 -7.85 16.55 -24.18
CA GLY A 199 -7.73 17.69 -25.08
C GLY A 199 -7.00 18.91 -24.48
N ILE A 200 -6.24 18.72 -23.40
CA ILE A 200 -5.50 19.81 -22.72
C ILE A 200 -4.23 20.15 -23.49
N ILE A 201 -3.58 19.15 -24.06
CA ILE A 201 -2.44 19.32 -24.96
C ILE A 201 -2.72 18.65 -26.31
N LYS A 202 -2.10 19.16 -27.37
CA LYS A 202 -2.21 18.56 -28.72
C LYS A 202 -1.48 17.22 -28.75
N GLY A 203 -2.10 16.24 -29.38
CA GLY A 203 -1.54 14.90 -29.60
C GLY A 203 -0.41 14.89 -30.62
#